data_29a4af1e32e36c0fbe901056d07f73bd
#
_entry.id   29a4af1e32e36c0fbe901056d07f73bd
#
_cell.length_a   1.000
_cell.length_b   1.000
_cell.length_c   1.000
_cell.angle_alpha   90.00
_cell.angle_beta   90.00
_cell.angle_gamma   90.00
#
_symmetry.space_group_name_H-M   'P 1'
#
loop_
_entity.id
_entity.type
_entity.pdbx_description
1 polymer ?
#
loop_
_entity_poly.entity_id
_entity_poly.type
_entity_poly.pdbx_seq_one_letter_code
_entity_poly.pdbx_strand_id
1 'polypeptide(L)'
;MSIRPKRGEAILTPAQLANLQGSPEQQPFDGDATKFKLGVEALRLGIAYEYDPYFSLSIARVDPLPHQLEAVYDYFLRLPRIRFLLADDPGAGKTIMAGLLIKELKVRGLVKRILIVTPANLSFQWQRELKDKFQEKFEVVRSDVLRANYGSNPWQEKNQVVTSISWVSRIEDAKESLLRSHWDLIIVDEAHKMSAYSSDKKTLAYELGEKLSEMTDHYLLMTATPHKGDPENFRLFLQLLDRDVYGDVASIDEAIRKHEAPFYLRRVKEALVHFPDPDTGEVRTLFTKRKVETIGFAIDDEEWELYDALTRYVEDQSIKAAADNSARGRDPGRGWLPCP
;
A
#
# COMPACT_ATOMS: atom_id res chain seq x y z
N MET A 1 -29.20 29.89 33.46
CA MET A 1 -28.96 29.72 32.01
C MET A 1 -27.52 29.29 31.85
N SER A 2 -27.24 28.00 31.62
CA SER A 2 -25.88 27.48 31.48
C SER A 2 -25.47 27.61 30.01
N ILE A 3 -24.56 28.54 29.73
CA ILE A 3 -23.93 28.69 28.39
C ILE A 3 -22.90 27.58 28.28
N ARG A 4 -23.14 26.59 27.44
CA ARG A 4 -22.11 25.62 27.08
C ARG A 4 -21.11 26.31 26.16
N PRO A 5 -19.81 26.29 26.46
CA PRO A 5 -18.80 26.87 25.58
C PRO A 5 -18.80 26.11 24.23
N LYS A 6 -18.63 26.84 23.15
CA LYS A 6 -18.32 26.27 21.84
C LYS A 6 -16.97 25.52 21.95
N ARG A 7 -16.87 24.35 21.32
CA ARG A 7 -15.60 23.61 21.23
C ARG A 7 -14.49 24.55 20.80
N GLY A 8 -13.44 24.67 21.63
CA GLY A 8 -12.29 25.56 21.38
C GLY A 8 -12.21 26.80 22.28
N GLU A 9 -13.25 27.14 23.06
CA GLU A 9 -13.15 28.23 24.04
C GLU A 9 -12.79 27.68 25.41
N ALA A 10 -11.59 27.97 25.88
CA ALA A 10 -11.22 27.71 27.26
C ALA A 10 -11.87 28.78 28.16
N ILE A 11 -12.86 28.39 28.97
CA ILE A 11 -13.41 29.27 29.99
C ILE A 11 -12.51 29.20 31.21
N LEU A 12 -11.71 30.24 31.40
CA LEU A 12 -10.94 30.40 32.62
C LEU A 12 -11.85 30.87 33.74
N THR A 13 -11.71 30.28 34.89
CA THR A 13 -12.38 30.74 36.10
C THR A 13 -11.82 32.09 36.52
N PRO A 14 -12.60 32.96 37.24
CA PRO A 14 -12.06 34.24 37.75
C PRO A 14 -10.75 34.11 38.55
N ALA A 15 -10.57 33.03 39.31
CA ALA A 15 -9.35 32.73 40.01
C ALA A 15 -8.16 32.39 39.06
N GLN A 16 -8.43 31.67 37.97
CA GLN A 16 -7.40 31.40 36.96
C GLN A 16 -7.04 32.66 36.15
N LEU A 17 -8.05 33.55 35.89
CA LEU A 17 -7.80 34.86 35.26
C LEU A 17 -6.99 35.78 36.19
N ALA A 18 -7.27 35.79 37.50
CA ALA A 18 -6.52 36.55 38.46
C ALA A 18 -5.06 36.07 38.59
N ASN A 19 -4.83 34.75 38.49
CA ASN A 19 -3.50 34.16 38.44
C ASN A 19 -2.75 34.48 37.17
N LEU A 20 -3.44 34.71 36.05
CA LEU A 20 -2.86 35.16 34.77
C LEU A 20 -2.58 36.68 34.76
N GLN A 21 -3.34 37.48 35.54
CA GLN A 21 -3.13 38.91 35.71
C GLN A 21 -2.05 39.23 36.74
N GLY A 22 -1.35 38.24 37.25
CA GLY A 22 -0.29 38.18 38.23
C GLY A 22 0.35 39.49 38.65
N SER A 23 0.83 39.53 39.88
CA SER A 23 1.55 40.64 40.55
C SER A 23 2.65 41.25 39.66
N PRO A 24 2.93 42.53 39.80
CA PRO A 24 3.94 43.27 39.02
C PRO A 24 5.40 42.76 39.18
N GLU A 25 5.64 41.71 39.95
CA GLU A 25 6.92 41.02 40.10
C GLU A 25 7.04 39.75 39.25
N GLN A 26 6.29 39.66 38.15
CA GLN A 26 6.50 38.54 37.20
C GLN A 26 7.92 38.62 36.67
N GLN A 27 8.65 37.53 36.88
CA GLN A 27 9.91 37.29 36.19
C GLN A 27 9.73 37.52 34.70
N PRO A 28 10.59 38.28 34.02
CA PRO A 28 10.46 38.49 32.61
C PRO A 28 10.45 37.12 31.91
N PHE A 29 9.52 36.98 30.95
CA PHE A 29 9.46 35.77 30.14
C PHE A 29 10.81 35.55 29.47
N ASP A 30 11.57 34.56 29.95
CA ASP A 30 12.97 34.32 29.57
C ASP A 30 13.10 33.44 28.34
N GLY A 31 11.99 33.14 27.68
CA GLY A 31 11.93 32.31 26.47
C GLY A 31 12.16 33.10 25.19
N ASP A 32 12.79 32.45 24.21
CA ASP A 32 12.90 32.96 22.84
C ASP A 32 11.51 33.08 22.21
N ALA A 33 11.07 34.31 21.94
CA ALA A 33 9.76 34.60 21.36
C ALA A 33 9.59 33.95 19.98
N THR A 34 10.65 33.77 19.20
CA THR A 34 10.62 33.10 17.90
C THR A 34 10.36 31.61 18.06
N LYS A 35 11.04 30.97 19.01
CA LYS A 35 10.81 29.56 19.33
C LYS A 35 9.40 29.30 19.86
N PHE A 36 8.88 30.22 20.69
CA PHE A 36 7.51 30.14 21.17
C PHE A 36 6.50 30.23 20.01
N LYS A 37 6.64 31.23 19.11
CA LYS A 37 5.78 31.35 17.93
C LYS A 37 5.85 30.12 17.04
N LEU A 38 7.04 29.61 16.79
CA LEU A 38 7.23 28.36 16.02
C LEU A 38 6.58 27.17 16.72
N GLY A 39 6.68 27.07 18.04
CA GLY A 39 6.04 26.01 18.83
C GLY A 39 4.51 26.06 18.73
N VAL A 40 3.92 27.26 18.88
CA VAL A 40 2.47 27.46 18.75
C VAL A 40 2.01 27.13 17.33
N GLU A 41 2.73 27.57 16.30
CA GLU A 41 2.37 27.29 14.91
C GLU A 41 2.53 25.79 14.59
N ALA A 42 3.57 25.15 15.10
CA ALA A 42 3.74 23.69 14.96
C ALA A 42 2.59 22.91 15.61
N LEU A 43 2.14 23.35 16.80
CA LEU A 43 0.99 22.75 17.47
C LEU A 43 -0.29 22.97 16.65
N ARG A 44 -0.53 24.21 16.16
CA ARG A 44 -1.67 24.53 15.31
C ARG A 44 -1.73 23.65 14.06
N LEU A 45 -0.59 23.49 13.38
CA LEU A 45 -0.50 22.60 12.22
C LEU A 45 -0.70 21.14 12.61
N GLY A 46 -0.21 20.70 13.76
CA GLY A 46 -0.36 19.34 14.26
C GLY A 46 -1.81 18.93 14.55
N ILE A 47 -2.69 19.90 14.86
CA ILE A 47 -4.13 19.67 15.10
C ILE A 47 -5.00 20.15 13.92
N ALA A 48 -4.43 20.64 12.84
CA ALA A 48 -5.17 21.21 11.72
C ALA A 48 -6.14 20.20 11.08
N TYR A 49 -5.82 18.90 11.11
CA TYR A 49 -6.69 17.83 10.61
C TYR A 49 -8.02 17.69 11.38
N GLU A 50 -8.12 18.22 12.62
CA GLU A 50 -9.37 18.22 13.39
C GLU A 50 -10.38 19.23 12.80
N TYR A 51 -9.88 20.26 12.13
CA TYR A 51 -10.68 21.33 11.52
C TYR A 51 -10.84 21.18 10.01
N ASP A 52 -9.87 20.59 9.35
CA ASP A 52 -9.86 20.30 7.91
C ASP A 52 -9.64 18.80 7.67
N PRO A 53 -10.70 18.03 7.36
CA PRO A 53 -10.58 16.60 7.06
C PRO A 53 -9.67 16.28 5.87
N TYR A 54 -9.43 17.26 5.00
CA TYR A 54 -8.61 17.15 3.79
C TYR A 54 -7.24 17.85 3.90
N PHE A 55 -6.79 18.13 5.11
CA PHE A 55 -5.56 18.88 5.35
C PHE A 55 -4.34 18.31 4.61
N SER A 56 -4.26 16.99 4.50
CA SER A 56 -3.15 16.32 3.78
C SER A 56 -3.09 16.65 2.31
N LEU A 57 -4.22 17.01 1.67
CA LEU A 57 -4.24 17.45 0.28
C LEU A 57 -3.52 18.79 0.11
N SER A 58 -3.71 19.71 1.06
CA SER A 58 -3.08 21.05 1.02
C SER A 58 -1.56 21.01 1.08
N ILE A 59 -0.99 19.93 1.65
CA ILE A 59 0.46 19.71 1.78
C ILE A 59 1.03 18.71 0.77
N ALA A 60 0.19 18.00 0.05
CA ALA A 60 0.60 17.10 -1.03
C ALA A 60 0.82 17.90 -2.34
N ARG A 61 1.79 17.43 -3.15
CA ARG A 61 2.07 18.03 -4.47
C ARG A 61 1.42 17.18 -5.57
N VAL A 62 0.12 16.96 -5.43
CA VAL A 62 -0.68 16.17 -6.37
C VAL A 62 -2.04 16.80 -6.54
N ASP A 63 -2.58 16.71 -7.75
CA ASP A 63 -3.98 17.03 -8.06
C ASP A 63 -4.73 15.69 -8.16
N PRO A 64 -5.31 15.20 -7.05
CA PRO A 64 -5.93 13.90 -7.04
C PRO A 64 -7.25 13.91 -7.82
N LEU A 65 -7.59 12.78 -8.39
CA LEU A 65 -8.84 12.56 -9.10
C LEU A 65 -9.95 12.13 -8.12
N PRO A 66 -11.25 12.30 -8.48
CA PRO A 66 -12.38 11.99 -7.61
C PRO A 66 -12.30 10.61 -6.99
N HIS A 67 -12.03 9.59 -7.82
CA HIS A 67 -11.93 8.21 -7.37
C HIS A 67 -10.77 7.95 -6.40
N GLN A 68 -9.69 8.76 -6.47
CA GLN A 68 -8.56 8.63 -5.56
C GLN A 68 -8.91 9.19 -4.18
N LEU A 69 -9.65 10.29 -4.14
CA LEU A 69 -10.16 10.86 -2.89
C LEU A 69 -11.18 9.93 -2.25
N GLU A 70 -12.13 9.43 -3.04
CA GLU A 70 -13.13 8.46 -2.58
C GLU A 70 -12.46 7.24 -1.92
N ALA A 71 -11.44 6.64 -2.55
CA ALA A 71 -10.73 5.50 -1.98
C ALA A 71 -10.15 5.80 -0.59
N VAL A 72 -9.55 6.99 -0.42
CA VAL A 72 -8.89 7.35 0.83
C VAL A 72 -9.91 7.77 1.90
N TYR A 73 -10.82 8.70 1.57
CA TYR A 73 -11.68 9.34 2.57
C TYR A 73 -12.98 8.59 2.81
N ASP A 74 -13.52 7.90 1.82
CA ASP A 74 -14.79 7.18 1.95
C ASP A 74 -14.61 5.68 2.25
N TYR A 75 -13.44 5.11 1.93
CA TYR A 75 -13.16 3.71 2.24
C TYR A 75 -12.09 3.56 3.32
N PHE A 76 -10.84 3.95 3.08
CA PHE A 76 -9.74 3.59 4.00
C PHE A 76 -9.87 4.26 5.36
N LEU A 77 -10.11 5.58 5.41
CA LEU A 77 -10.14 6.34 6.66
C LEU A 77 -11.41 6.14 7.48
N ARG A 78 -12.43 5.48 6.94
CA ARG A 78 -13.62 5.08 7.72
C ARG A 78 -13.38 3.82 8.55
N LEU A 79 -12.34 3.05 8.23
CA LEU A 79 -12.01 1.85 8.95
C LEU A 79 -11.12 2.17 10.17
N PRO A 80 -11.49 1.72 11.37
CA PRO A 80 -10.65 1.91 12.56
C PRO A 80 -9.33 1.12 12.44
N ARG A 81 -9.35 0.03 11.71
CA ARG A 81 -8.20 -0.80 11.35
C ARG A 81 -8.25 -1.07 9.86
N ILE A 82 -7.24 -0.59 9.14
CA ILE A 82 -7.20 -0.72 7.68
C ILE A 82 -6.73 -2.13 7.31
N ARG A 83 -7.67 -2.98 6.94
CA ARG A 83 -7.44 -4.30 6.36
C ARG A 83 -8.15 -4.32 5.01
N PHE A 84 -7.43 -3.93 3.95
CA PHE A 84 -8.10 -3.54 2.70
C PHE A 84 -7.38 -4.05 1.46
N LEU A 85 -8.17 -4.49 0.47
CA LEU A 85 -7.72 -4.84 -0.87
C LEU A 85 -8.19 -3.80 -1.88
N LEU A 86 -7.25 -3.03 -2.41
CA LEU A 86 -7.46 -2.10 -3.51
C LEU A 86 -7.13 -2.77 -4.83
N ALA A 87 -8.18 -3.07 -5.62
CA ALA A 87 -8.08 -3.87 -6.84
C ALA A 87 -8.39 -3.06 -8.12
N ASP A 88 -8.19 -1.76 -8.10
CA ASP A 88 -8.38 -0.87 -9.25
C ASP A 88 -7.46 -1.24 -10.43
N ASP A 89 -7.94 -0.98 -11.63
CA ASP A 89 -7.20 -1.22 -12.87
C ASP A 89 -5.82 -0.53 -12.89
N PRO A 90 -4.85 -1.03 -13.69
CA PRO A 90 -3.56 -0.37 -13.84
C PRO A 90 -3.71 1.05 -14.36
N GLY A 91 -3.00 2.00 -13.76
CA GLY A 91 -3.07 3.42 -14.13
C GLY A 91 -4.17 4.22 -13.42
N ALA A 92 -4.98 3.62 -12.54
CA ALA A 92 -5.92 4.36 -11.68
C ALA A 92 -5.23 5.24 -10.61
N GLY A 93 -3.91 5.13 -10.47
CA GLY A 93 -3.15 5.92 -9.51
C GLY A 93 -3.13 5.35 -8.09
N LYS A 94 -3.04 4.02 -7.96
CA LYS A 94 -2.95 3.35 -6.65
C LYS A 94 -1.83 3.90 -5.76
N THR A 95 -0.68 4.27 -6.34
CA THR A 95 0.43 4.92 -5.63
C THR A 95 0.02 6.27 -5.03
N ILE A 96 -0.83 7.03 -5.74
CA ILE A 96 -1.37 8.31 -5.25
C ILE A 96 -2.29 8.08 -4.05
N MET A 97 -3.20 7.11 -4.16
CA MET A 97 -4.09 6.74 -3.05
C MET A 97 -3.30 6.31 -1.80
N ALA A 98 -2.28 5.46 -1.99
CA ALA A 98 -1.40 5.04 -0.91
C ALA A 98 -0.60 6.21 -0.30
N GLY A 99 -0.08 7.11 -1.13
CA GLY A 99 0.64 8.30 -0.68
C GLY A 99 -0.25 9.27 0.12
N LEU A 100 -1.49 9.50 -0.34
CA LEU A 100 -2.50 10.27 0.40
C LEU A 100 -2.82 9.62 1.75
N LEU A 101 -3.04 8.30 1.76
CA LEU A 101 -3.30 7.55 2.98
C LEU A 101 -2.13 7.68 3.98
N ILE A 102 -0.90 7.53 3.53
CA ILE A 102 0.30 7.72 4.35
C ILE A 102 0.30 9.12 4.98
N LYS A 103 0.04 10.15 4.18
CA LYS A 103 -0.02 11.55 4.67
C LYS A 103 -1.10 11.72 5.74
N GLU A 104 -2.32 11.25 5.47
CA GLU A 104 -3.43 11.37 6.41
C GLU A 104 -3.13 10.67 7.74
N LEU A 105 -2.68 9.43 7.70
CA LEU A 105 -2.37 8.68 8.92
C LEU A 105 -1.23 9.30 9.72
N LYS A 106 -0.20 9.85 9.05
CA LYS A 106 0.91 10.53 9.71
C LYS A 106 0.49 11.85 10.35
N VAL A 107 -0.29 12.68 9.64
CA VAL A 107 -0.79 13.96 10.18
C VAL A 107 -1.68 13.72 11.40
N ARG A 108 -2.47 12.67 11.38
CA ARG A 108 -3.32 12.25 12.52
C ARG A 108 -2.51 11.58 13.65
N GLY A 109 -1.22 11.38 13.47
CA GLY A 109 -0.36 10.72 14.47
C GLY A 109 -0.62 9.21 14.65
N LEU A 110 -1.35 8.59 13.73
CA LEU A 110 -1.75 7.18 13.81
C LEU A 110 -0.63 6.23 13.38
N VAL A 111 0.27 6.68 12.50
CA VAL A 111 1.39 5.86 12.02
C VAL A 111 2.70 6.64 12.02
N LYS A 112 3.77 5.96 12.38
CA LYS A 112 5.16 6.44 12.31
C LYS A 112 6.04 5.52 11.48
N ARG A 113 5.84 4.21 11.62
CA ARG A 113 6.65 3.18 10.98
C ARG A 113 5.88 2.55 9.83
N ILE A 114 6.39 2.73 8.61
CA ILE A 114 5.70 2.35 7.38
C ILE A 114 6.61 1.47 6.53
N LEU A 115 6.11 0.30 6.16
CA LEU A 115 6.77 -0.62 5.25
C LEU A 115 5.99 -0.71 3.93
N ILE A 116 6.69 -0.53 2.81
CA ILE A 116 6.16 -0.79 1.48
C ILE A 116 6.89 -1.98 0.88
N VAL A 117 6.13 -3.01 0.51
CA VAL A 117 6.64 -4.22 -0.12
C VAL A 117 6.16 -4.27 -1.56
N THR A 118 7.09 -4.29 -2.53
CA THR A 118 6.80 -4.09 -3.95
C THR A 118 7.65 -5.04 -4.81
N PRO A 119 7.34 -5.23 -6.10
CA PRO A 119 8.27 -5.83 -7.04
C PRO A 119 9.61 -5.09 -7.08
N ALA A 120 10.72 -5.82 -7.24
CA ALA A 120 12.07 -5.26 -7.13
C ALA A 120 12.33 -4.07 -8.08
N ASN A 121 11.77 -4.12 -9.28
CA ASN A 121 11.89 -3.06 -10.29
C ASN A 121 11.12 -1.77 -9.94
N LEU A 122 10.14 -1.84 -9.04
CA LEU A 122 9.31 -0.68 -8.64
C LEU A 122 9.82 0.01 -7.37
N SER A 123 10.77 -0.57 -6.64
CA SER A 123 11.20 -0.05 -5.33
C SER A 123 11.72 1.39 -5.39
N PHE A 124 12.53 1.72 -6.39
CA PHE A 124 13.05 3.09 -6.57
C PHE A 124 12.01 4.05 -7.15
N GLN A 125 11.08 3.53 -7.95
CA GLN A 125 9.96 4.35 -8.43
C GLN A 125 9.09 4.79 -7.26
N TRP A 126 8.74 3.87 -6.36
CA TRP A 126 7.99 4.17 -5.13
C TRP A 126 8.70 5.23 -4.28
N GLN A 127 10.01 5.04 -4.03
CA GLN A 127 10.82 5.99 -3.28
C GLN A 127 10.75 7.40 -3.89
N ARG A 128 10.93 7.49 -5.21
CA ARG A 128 10.92 8.77 -5.94
C ARG A 128 9.54 9.41 -5.93
N GLU A 129 8.48 8.66 -6.24
CA GLU A 129 7.12 9.20 -6.26
C GLU A 129 6.68 9.72 -4.89
N LEU A 130 6.97 9.00 -3.82
CA LEU A 130 6.66 9.44 -2.47
C LEU A 130 7.43 10.71 -2.08
N LYS A 131 8.70 10.80 -2.47
CA LYS A 131 9.52 12.00 -2.24
C LYS A 131 8.99 13.21 -3.02
N ASP A 132 8.74 13.05 -4.32
CA ASP A 132 8.41 14.17 -5.21
C ASP A 132 6.99 14.68 -4.98
N LYS A 133 6.03 13.76 -4.82
CA LYS A 133 4.60 14.07 -4.71
C LYS A 133 4.15 14.33 -3.27
N PHE A 134 4.71 13.61 -2.31
CA PHE A 134 4.25 13.65 -0.91
C PHE A 134 5.30 14.18 0.07
N GLN A 135 6.51 14.49 -0.39
CA GLN A 135 7.63 14.92 0.45
C GLN A 135 7.98 13.89 1.55
N GLU A 136 7.71 12.61 1.27
CA GLU A 136 8.02 11.51 2.18
C GLU A 136 9.36 10.87 1.82
N LYS A 137 10.21 10.68 2.83
CA LYS A 137 11.55 10.12 2.64
C LYS A 137 11.54 8.64 3.03
N PHE A 138 11.41 7.78 2.03
CA PHE A 138 11.55 6.35 2.20
C PHE A 138 12.96 5.89 1.84
N GLU A 139 13.46 4.89 2.53
CA GLU A 139 14.73 4.25 2.23
C GLU A 139 14.50 2.88 1.60
N VAL A 140 15.23 2.58 0.53
CA VAL A 140 15.14 1.26 -0.10
C VAL A 140 16.12 0.32 0.60
N VAL A 141 15.57 -0.70 1.29
CA VAL A 141 16.38 -1.73 1.95
C VAL A 141 16.47 -2.97 1.07
N ARG A 142 17.70 -3.33 0.72
CA ARG A 142 18.09 -4.48 -0.11
C ARG A 142 19.32 -5.18 0.48
N SER A 143 19.83 -6.16 -0.24
CA SER A 143 20.95 -6.99 0.21
C SER A 143 22.23 -6.22 0.54
N ASP A 144 22.52 -5.15 -0.19
CA ASP A 144 23.67 -4.27 0.05
C ASP A 144 23.54 -3.53 1.38
N VAL A 145 22.35 -2.98 1.66
CA VAL A 145 22.06 -2.30 2.94
C VAL A 145 22.15 -3.27 4.12
N LEU A 146 21.59 -4.48 3.97
CA LEU A 146 21.63 -5.48 5.03
C LEU A 146 23.08 -5.92 5.35
N ARG A 147 23.91 -6.09 4.33
CA ARG A 147 25.35 -6.44 4.50
C ARG A 147 26.16 -5.31 5.10
N ALA A 148 25.88 -4.06 4.71
CA ALA A 148 26.59 -2.90 5.23
C ALA A 148 26.33 -2.63 6.71
N ASN A 149 25.17 -3.08 7.22
CA ASN A 149 24.76 -2.92 8.63
C ASN A 149 24.99 -4.21 9.45
N TYR A 150 26.12 -4.84 9.27
CA TYR A 150 26.45 -6.06 10.04
C TYR A 150 26.48 -5.77 11.54
N GLY A 151 25.65 -6.48 12.31
CA GLY A 151 25.51 -6.30 13.76
C GLY A 151 24.38 -5.36 14.20
N SER A 152 23.70 -4.66 13.26
CA SER A 152 22.49 -3.90 13.54
C SER A 152 21.33 -4.36 12.65
N ASN A 153 20.09 -4.04 13.04
CA ASN A 153 18.92 -4.35 12.24
C ASN A 153 18.41 -3.10 11.53
N PRO A 154 18.69 -2.91 10.22
CA PRO A 154 18.30 -1.71 9.48
C PRO A 154 16.78 -1.50 9.45
N TRP A 155 15.99 -2.57 9.62
CA TRP A 155 14.54 -2.48 9.69
C TRP A 155 14.05 -1.83 10.99
N GLN A 156 14.79 -1.98 12.09
CA GLN A 156 14.44 -1.35 13.38
C GLN A 156 14.85 0.13 13.42
N GLU A 157 15.95 0.47 12.75
CA GLU A 157 16.50 1.83 12.76
C GLU A 157 15.72 2.80 11.88
N LYS A 158 15.05 2.29 10.81
CA LYS A 158 14.38 3.09 9.80
C LYS A 158 12.87 3.08 9.98
N ASN A 159 12.25 4.25 9.89
CA ASN A 159 10.81 4.40 10.07
C ASN A 159 10.01 4.26 8.76
N GLN A 160 10.62 4.51 7.62
CA GLN A 160 9.94 4.50 6.32
C GLN A 160 10.80 3.72 5.33
N VAL A 161 10.35 2.54 4.97
CA VAL A 161 11.13 1.59 4.17
C VAL A 161 10.34 1.08 2.98
N VAL A 162 11.03 0.96 1.84
CA VAL A 162 10.58 0.22 0.67
C VAL A 162 11.48 -1.01 0.48
N THR A 163 10.89 -2.16 0.22
CA THR A 163 11.63 -3.38 -0.05
C THR A 163 10.98 -4.25 -1.11
N SER A 164 11.67 -5.32 -1.52
CA SER A 164 11.21 -6.20 -2.59
C SER A 164 10.61 -7.50 -2.04
N ILE A 165 9.39 -7.83 -2.52
CA ILE A 165 8.70 -9.10 -2.21
C ILE A 165 9.62 -10.29 -2.46
N SER A 166 10.18 -10.37 -3.67
CA SER A 166 10.97 -11.51 -4.11
C SER A 166 12.28 -11.68 -3.37
N TRP A 167 12.87 -10.59 -2.89
CA TRP A 167 14.10 -10.65 -2.12
C TRP A 167 13.82 -11.09 -0.67
N VAL A 168 12.91 -10.42 0.03
CA VAL A 168 12.62 -10.73 1.44
C VAL A 168 12.00 -12.12 1.59
N SER A 169 11.16 -12.57 0.67
CA SER A 169 10.55 -13.90 0.77
C SER A 169 11.55 -15.06 0.59
N ARG A 170 12.66 -14.84 -0.14
CA ARG A 170 13.63 -15.88 -0.47
C ARG A 170 14.87 -15.91 0.42
N ILE A 171 15.23 -14.79 1.01
CA ILE A 171 16.44 -14.67 1.84
C ILE A 171 16.03 -14.70 3.31
N GLU A 172 16.36 -15.80 3.98
CA GLU A 172 15.91 -16.06 5.35
C GLU A 172 16.40 -14.99 6.33
N ASP A 173 17.69 -14.60 6.27
CA ASP A 173 18.25 -13.55 7.13
C ASP A 173 17.50 -12.21 6.96
N ALA A 174 17.10 -11.87 5.73
CA ALA A 174 16.34 -10.66 5.45
C ALA A 174 14.91 -10.76 6.01
N LYS A 175 14.27 -11.92 5.85
CA LYS A 175 12.94 -12.20 6.36
C LYS A 175 12.91 -12.19 7.88
N GLU A 176 13.80 -12.93 8.53
CA GLU A 176 13.86 -12.97 9.99
C GLU A 176 14.16 -11.60 10.60
N SER A 177 15.11 -10.85 10.05
CA SER A 177 15.46 -9.52 10.55
C SER A 177 14.30 -8.53 10.37
N LEU A 178 13.55 -8.60 9.27
CA LEU A 178 12.33 -7.83 9.04
C LEU A 178 11.25 -8.18 10.07
N LEU A 179 10.99 -9.46 10.29
CA LEU A 179 9.95 -9.93 11.22
C LEU A 179 10.25 -9.65 12.69
N ARG A 180 11.49 -9.31 13.04
CA ARG A 180 11.86 -8.80 14.37
C ARG A 180 11.60 -7.31 14.56
N SER A 181 11.13 -6.60 13.54
CA SER A 181 10.77 -5.19 13.59
C SER A 181 9.26 -5.01 13.75
N HIS A 182 8.83 -3.80 14.10
CA HIS A 182 7.42 -3.45 14.21
C HIS A 182 7.06 -2.42 13.13
N TRP A 183 5.85 -2.51 12.56
CA TRP A 183 5.33 -1.61 11.55
C TRP A 183 3.88 -1.23 11.87
N ASP A 184 3.59 0.05 11.85
CA ASP A 184 2.22 0.54 12.06
C ASP A 184 1.35 0.35 10.82
N LEU A 185 1.96 0.53 9.64
CA LEU A 185 1.30 0.36 8.34
C LEU A 185 2.21 -0.44 7.41
N ILE A 186 1.64 -1.47 6.79
CA ILE A 186 2.29 -2.22 5.71
C ILE A 186 1.44 -2.09 4.45
N ILE A 187 2.08 -1.69 3.34
CA ILE A 187 1.48 -1.60 2.01
C ILE A 187 2.19 -2.60 1.11
N VAL A 188 1.41 -3.43 0.41
CA VAL A 188 1.94 -4.38 -0.57
C VAL A 188 1.45 -4.00 -1.95
N ASP A 189 2.38 -3.66 -2.84
CA ASP A 189 2.08 -3.41 -4.24
C ASP A 189 2.27 -4.67 -5.07
N GLU A 190 1.44 -4.82 -6.12
CA GLU A 190 1.32 -6.04 -6.91
C GLU A 190 1.12 -7.29 -6.03
N ALA A 191 0.23 -7.14 -5.04
CA ALA A 191 -0.01 -8.11 -3.98
C ALA A 191 -0.46 -9.48 -4.51
N HIS A 192 -0.94 -9.60 -5.76
CA HIS A 192 -1.22 -10.89 -6.42
C HIS A 192 -0.01 -11.82 -6.46
N LYS A 193 1.22 -11.30 -6.32
CA LYS A 193 2.45 -12.11 -6.19
C LYS A 193 2.54 -12.86 -4.87
N MET A 194 1.76 -12.45 -3.86
CA MET A 194 1.59 -13.15 -2.58
C MET A 194 0.40 -14.12 -2.61
N SER A 195 0.11 -14.74 -3.75
CA SER A 195 -0.95 -15.74 -3.89
C SER A 195 -0.46 -17.15 -3.56
N ALA A 196 -1.38 -18.02 -3.14
CA ALA A 196 -1.15 -19.46 -2.96
C ALA A 196 -1.99 -20.24 -3.97
N TYR A 197 -1.53 -21.42 -4.35
CA TYR A 197 -2.29 -22.29 -5.25
C TYR A 197 -3.38 -23.09 -4.50
N SER A 198 -3.08 -23.48 -3.28
CA SER A 198 -3.98 -24.15 -2.35
C SER A 198 -3.47 -23.94 -0.93
N SER A 199 -4.28 -24.31 0.08
CA SER A 199 -3.86 -24.31 1.49
C SER A 199 -2.59 -25.12 1.76
N ASP A 200 -2.39 -26.20 1.00
CA ASP A 200 -1.23 -27.11 1.14
C ASP A 200 -0.03 -26.70 0.27
N LYS A 201 -0.23 -25.80 -0.72
CA LYS A 201 0.80 -25.34 -1.64
C LYS A 201 0.95 -23.82 -1.58
N LYS A 202 1.47 -23.35 -0.45
CA LYS A 202 1.79 -21.95 -0.23
C LYS A 202 3.09 -21.58 -0.92
N THR A 203 3.15 -20.38 -1.46
CA THR A 203 4.40 -19.80 -1.98
C THR A 203 5.15 -19.09 -0.85
N LEU A 204 6.48 -18.98 -0.96
CA LEU A 204 7.29 -18.20 0.01
C LEU A 204 6.80 -16.75 0.17
N ALA A 205 6.27 -16.17 -0.91
CA ALA A 205 5.70 -14.84 -0.89
C ALA A 205 4.36 -14.79 -0.12
N TYR A 206 3.53 -15.82 -0.24
CA TYR A 206 2.30 -15.96 0.54
C TYR A 206 2.59 -16.11 2.03
N GLU A 207 3.53 -17.00 2.41
CA GLU A 207 3.97 -17.17 3.80
C GLU A 207 4.52 -15.88 4.41
N LEU A 208 5.27 -15.09 3.61
CA LEU A 208 5.70 -13.76 4.02
C LEU A 208 4.48 -12.87 4.25
N GLY A 209 3.49 -12.88 3.35
CA GLY A 209 2.25 -12.09 3.46
C GLY A 209 1.46 -12.40 4.72
N GLU A 210 1.36 -13.68 5.10
CA GLU A 210 0.72 -14.11 6.36
C GLU A 210 1.44 -13.50 7.59
N LYS A 211 2.77 -13.61 7.63
CA LYS A 211 3.57 -13.05 8.74
C LYS A 211 3.50 -11.52 8.81
N LEU A 212 3.52 -10.86 7.66
CA LEU A 212 3.36 -9.40 7.60
C LEU A 212 1.97 -8.96 8.09
N SER A 213 0.94 -9.73 7.76
CA SER A 213 -0.42 -9.50 8.25
C SER A 213 -0.52 -9.57 9.77
N GLU A 214 0.16 -10.50 10.39
CA GLU A 214 0.15 -10.72 11.84
C GLU A 214 0.89 -9.62 12.61
N MET A 215 1.86 -8.93 11.98
CA MET A 215 2.74 -7.97 12.65
C MET A 215 2.29 -6.50 12.55
N THR A 216 1.18 -6.22 11.87
CA THR A 216 0.69 -4.84 11.71
C THR A 216 -0.82 -4.75 11.90
N ASP A 217 -1.28 -3.59 12.37
CA ASP A 217 -2.71 -3.29 12.44
C ASP A 217 -3.26 -2.80 11.10
N HIS A 218 -2.49 -2.01 10.35
CA HIS A 218 -2.92 -1.49 9.06
C HIS A 218 -2.21 -2.21 7.92
N TYR A 219 -2.97 -2.97 7.13
CA TYR A 219 -2.46 -3.77 6.02
C TYR A 219 -3.23 -3.48 4.74
N LEU A 220 -2.60 -2.79 3.79
CA LEU A 220 -3.16 -2.43 2.50
C LEU A 220 -2.54 -3.29 1.40
N LEU A 221 -3.34 -4.12 0.77
CA LEU A 221 -2.96 -4.88 -0.41
C LEU A 221 -3.43 -4.15 -1.67
N MET A 222 -2.56 -3.98 -2.65
CA MET A 222 -2.87 -3.31 -3.91
C MET A 222 -2.51 -4.21 -5.08
N THR A 223 -3.44 -4.38 -6.02
CA THR A 223 -3.21 -5.14 -7.25
C THR A 223 -4.22 -4.72 -8.32
N ALA A 224 -3.90 -4.92 -9.58
CA ALA A 224 -4.87 -4.81 -10.66
C ALA A 224 -5.54 -6.15 -10.99
N THR A 225 -4.96 -7.24 -10.53
CA THR A 225 -5.40 -8.62 -10.82
C THR A 225 -5.54 -9.41 -9.54
N PRO A 226 -6.64 -9.22 -8.76
CA PRO A 226 -6.80 -9.81 -7.45
C PRO A 226 -6.92 -11.34 -7.49
N HIS A 227 -7.41 -11.90 -8.58
CA HIS A 227 -7.50 -13.35 -8.81
C HIS A 227 -7.34 -13.69 -10.29
N LYS A 228 -6.92 -14.92 -10.55
CA LYS A 228 -6.75 -15.48 -11.91
C LYS A 228 -7.92 -16.36 -12.35
N GLY A 229 -9.11 -16.15 -11.78
CA GLY A 229 -10.31 -16.94 -12.07
C GLY A 229 -10.53 -18.14 -11.15
N ASP A 230 -9.60 -18.46 -10.26
CA ASP A 230 -9.75 -19.51 -9.25
C ASP A 230 -10.30 -18.91 -7.94
N PRO A 231 -11.52 -19.29 -7.51
CA PRO A 231 -12.13 -18.81 -6.28
C PRO A 231 -11.33 -19.16 -5.02
N GLU A 232 -10.72 -20.35 -4.96
CA GLU A 232 -9.94 -20.78 -3.81
C GLU A 232 -8.65 -19.93 -3.66
N ASN A 233 -7.99 -19.63 -4.77
CA ASN A 233 -6.84 -18.74 -4.77
C ASN A 233 -7.21 -17.35 -4.27
N PHE A 234 -8.39 -16.84 -4.66
CA PHE A 234 -8.88 -15.54 -4.21
C PHE A 234 -9.23 -15.55 -2.72
N ARG A 235 -9.87 -16.61 -2.22
CA ARG A 235 -10.16 -16.79 -0.80
C ARG A 235 -8.88 -16.77 0.04
N LEU A 236 -7.88 -17.57 -0.33
CA LEU A 236 -6.59 -17.57 0.34
C LEU A 236 -5.92 -16.19 0.31
N PHE A 237 -6.03 -15.48 -0.80
CA PHE A 237 -5.51 -14.14 -0.90
C PHE A 237 -6.20 -13.16 0.06
N LEU A 238 -7.53 -13.24 0.21
CA LEU A 238 -8.27 -12.43 1.18
C LEU A 238 -7.96 -12.81 2.64
N GLN A 239 -7.61 -14.07 2.91
CA GLN A 239 -7.16 -14.50 4.23
C GLN A 239 -5.86 -13.80 4.70
N LEU A 240 -5.08 -13.21 3.78
CA LEU A 240 -3.98 -12.33 4.17
C LEU A 240 -4.47 -11.06 4.87
N LEU A 241 -5.70 -10.61 4.61
CA LEU A 241 -6.29 -9.47 5.32
C LEU A 241 -6.82 -9.89 6.68
N ASP A 242 -7.61 -10.95 6.73
CA ASP A 242 -8.17 -11.50 7.97
C ASP A 242 -8.50 -12.99 7.77
N ARG A 243 -7.88 -13.86 8.58
CA ARG A 243 -8.07 -15.31 8.49
C ARG A 243 -9.45 -15.76 8.96
N ASP A 244 -10.00 -15.07 9.94
CA ASP A 244 -11.23 -15.50 10.63
C ASP A 244 -12.47 -15.03 9.87
N VAL A 245 -12.38 -13.90 9.15
CA VAL A 245 -13.52 -13.28 8.46
C VAL A 245 -13.76 -13.89 7.08
N TYR A 246 -12.73 -14.31 6.36
CA TYR A 246 -12.82 -14.73 4.96
C TYR A 246 -12.73 -16.26 4.80
N GLY A 247 -13.60 -16.97 5.49
CA GLY A 247 -13.65 -18.45 5.44
C GLY A 247 -14.50 -19.03 4.31
N ASP A 248 -15.57 -18.34 3.88
CA ASP A 248 -16.51 -18.82 2.87
C ASP A 248 -16.49 -18.00 1.59
N VAL A 249 -16.19 -18.65 0.45
CA VAL A 249 -16.10 -18.04 -0.87
C VAL A 249 -17.43 -17.47 -1.35
N ALA A 250 -18.53 -18.17 -1.10
CA ALA A 250 -19.85 -17.77 -1.61
C ALA A 250 -20.35 -16.47 -0.96
N SER A 251 -20.15 -16.31 0.33
CA SER A 251 -20.52 -15.08 1.06
C SER A 251 -19.65 -13.90 0.67
N ILE A 252 -18.36 -14.13 0.38
CA ILE A 252 -17.46 -13.08 -0.11
C ILE A 252 -17.89 -12.59 -1.50
N ASP A 253 -18.13 -13.50 -2.44
CA ASP A 253 -18.57 -13.15 -3.79
C ASP A 253 -19.90 -12.41 -3.78
N GLU A 254 -20.83 -12.80 -2.91
CA GLU A 254 -22.12 -12.12 -2.74
C GLU A 254 -21.93 -10.69 -2.17
N ALA A 255 -21.10 -10.52 -1.14
CA ALA A 255 -20.81 -9.21 -0.56
C ALA A 255 -20.14 -8.27 -1.58
N ILE A 256 -19.21 -8.78 -2.40
CA ILE A 256 -18.55 -8.01 -3.46
C ILE A 256 -19.56 -7.60 -4.54
N ARG A 257 -20.44 -8.50 -4.98
CA ARG A 257 -21.49 -8.21 -5.99
C ARG A 257 -22.49 -7.17 -5.52
N LYS A 258 -22.84 -7.21 -4.22
CA LYS A 258 -23.76 -6.25 -3.60
C LYS A 258 -23.09 -4.91 -3.22
N HIS A 259 -21.79 -4.75 -3.44
CA HIS A 259 -20.99 -3.59 -2.98
C HIS A 259 -21.02 -3.40 -1.45
N GLU A 260 -21.20 -4.48 -0.71
CA GLU A 260 -21.27 -4.53 0.76
C GLU A 260 -19.95 -5.02 1.38
N ALA A 261 -18.88 -5.13 0.59
CA ALA A 261 -17.56 -5.57 1.04
C ALA A 261 -16.71 -4.36 1.49
N PRO A 262 -16.69 -3.98 2.78
CA PRO A 262 -15.98 -2.79 3.26
C PRO A 262 -14.47 -2.90 3.17
N PHE A 263 -13.96 -4.08 2.85
CA PHE A 263 -12.53 -4.42 2.75
C PHE A 263 -12.02 -4.47 1.31
N TYR A 264 -12.87 -4.20 0.32
CA TYR A 264 -12.56 -4.41 -1.09
C TYR A 264 -13.08 -3.27 -1.95
N LEU A 265 -12.22 -2.75 -2.82
CA LEU A 265 -12.59 -1.77 -3.83
C LEU A 265 -11.96 -2.15 -5.16
N ARG A 266 -12.79 -2.25 -6.19
CA ARG A 266 -12.38 -2.49 -7.56
C ARG A 266 -13.14 -1.59 -8.52
N ARG A 267 -12.42 -0.81 -9.29
CA ARG A 267 -12.98 0.04 -10.34
C ARG A 267 -12.24 -0.21 -11.65
N VAL A 268 -13.00 -0.25 -12.71
CA VAL A 268 -12.48 -0.35 -14.09
C VAL A 268 -12.16 1.04 -14.62
N LYS A 269 -11.18 1.15 -15.49
CA LYS A 269 -10.74 2.44 -16.07
C LYS A 269 -11.88 3.21 -16.73
N GLU A 270 -12.78 2.49 -17.40
CA GLU A 270 -13.90 3.06 -18.12
C GLU A 270 -14.93 3.77 -17.21
N ALA A 271 -14.93 3.45 -15.92
CA ALA A 271 -15.79 4.09 -14.92
C ALA A 271 -15.15 5.33 -14.27
N LEU A 272 -13.87 5.59 -14.53
CA LEU A 272 -13.17 6.71 -13.90
C LEU A 272 -13.46 8.02 -14.62
N VAL A 273 -13.76 9.06 -13.83
CA VAL A 273 -14.18 10.37 -14.33
C VAL A 273 -13.32 11.48 -13.73
N HIS A 274 -13.27 12.62 -14.41
CA HIS A 274 -12.78 13.87 -13.87
C HIS A 274 -13.79 14.51 -12.91
N PHE A 275 -13.37 15.52 -12.15
CA PHE A 275 -14.31 16.38 -11.46
C PHE A 275 -15.23 17.05 -12.48
N PRO A 276 -16.49 17.33 -12.09
CA PRO A 276 -17.39 18.13 -12.92
C PRO A 276 -16.73 19.48 -13.26
N ASP A 277 -16.89 19.89 -14.50
CA ASP A 277 -16.48 21.22 -14.94
C ASP A 277 -17.20 22.29 -14.09
N PRO A 278 -16.49 23.25 -13.46
CA PRO A 278 -17.10 24.22 -12.54
C PRO A 278 -18.16 25.11 -13.21
N ASP A 279 -18.01 25.38 -14.51
CA ASP A 279 -18.91 26.30 -15.24
C ASP A 279 -20.09 25.58 -15.89
N THR A 280 -19.88 24.37 -16.41
CA THR A 280 -20.90 23.62 -17.17
C THR A 280 -21.52 22.47 -16.39
N GLY A 281 -20.87 22.00 -15.32
CA GLY A 281 -21.26 20.80 -14.57
C GLY A 281 -21.02 19.49 -15.34
N GLU A 282 -20.39 19.55 -16.52
CA GLU A 282 -20.15 18.40 -17.38
C GLU A 282 -19.10 17.48 -16.77
N VAL A 283 -19.41 16.18 -16.70
CA VAL A 283 -18.47 15.14 -16.22
C VAL A 283 -17.86 14.43 -17.42
N ARG A 284 -16.53 14.45 -17.51
CA ARG A 284 -15.77 13.79 -18.58
C ARG A 284 -15.14 12.50 -18.09
N THR A 285 -15.18 11.45 -18.91
CA THR A 285 -14.48 10.19 -18.64
C THR A 285 -12.97 10.40 -18.72
N LEU A 286 -12.24 9.76 -17.80
CA LEU A 286 -10.78 9.84 -17.76
C LEU A 286 -10.13 9.03 -18.88
N PHE A 287 -10.74 7.90 -19.24
CA PHE A 287 -10.25 6.99 -20.26
C PHE A 287 -11.32 6.73 -21.32
N THR A 288 -10.88 6.50 -22.55
CA THR A 288 -11.76 6.05 -23.65
C THR A 288 -12.17 4.60 -23.43
N LYS A 289 -13.34 4.22 -24.00
CA LYS A 289 -13.79 2.82 -23.97
C LYS A 289 -12.79 1.93 -24.70
N ARG A 290 -12.39 0.85 -24.07
CA ARG A 290 -11.53 -0.17 -24.64
C ARG A 290 -12.35 -1.06 -25.58
N LYS A 291 -11.92 -1.19 -26.83
CA LYS A 291 -12.42 -2.18 -27.77
C LYS A 291 -11.33 -3.23 -27.95
N VAL A 292 -11.65 -4.48 -27.66
CA VAL A 292 -10.75 -5.61 -27.85
C VAL A 292 -11.28 -6.47 -28.97
N GLU A 293 -10.47 -6.68 -30.00
CA GLU A 293 -10.76 -7.56 -31.12
C GLU A 293 -9.67 -8.61 -31.21
N THR A 294 -10.07 -9.86 -31.34
CA THR A 294 -9.13 -10.96 -31.62
C THR A 294 -9.00 -11.10 -33.12
N ILE A 295 -7.82 -10.77 -33.62
CA ILE A 295 -7.50 -10.96 -35.04
C ILE A 295 -6.79 -12.30 -35.17
N GLY A 296 -7.47 -13.26 -35.80
CA GLY A 296 -6.85 -14.53 -36.16
C GLY A 296 -5.99 -14.34 -37.41
N PHE A 297 -4.80 -14.90 -37.42
CA PHE A 297 -3.97 -15.02 -38.62
C PHE A 297 -3.58 -16.50 -38.80
N ALA A 298 -3.45 -16.91 -40.06
CA ALA A 298 -2.92 -18.22 -40.39
C ALA A 298 -1.38 -18.10 -40.45
N ILE A 299 -0.70 -18.95 -39.71
CA ILE A 299 0.76 -19.12 -39.83
C ILE A 299 0.97 -19.99 -41.07
N ASP A 300 1.93 -19.65 -41.93
CA ASP A 300 2.27 -20.50 -43.06
C ASP A 300 3.00 -21.79 -42.63
N ASP A 301 3.10 -22.74 -43.56
CA ASP A 301 3.66 -24.05 -43.18
C ASP A 301 5.14 -23.99 -42.75
N GLU A 302 5.93 -23.10 -43.34
CA GLU A 302 7.35 -22.93 -43.00
C GLU A 302 7.49 -22.29 -41.60
N GLU A 303 6.71 -21.28 -41.29
CA GLU A 303 6.67 -20.65 -39.96
C GLU A 303 6.17 -21.62 -38.90
N TRP A 304 5.16 -22.44 -39.24
CA TRP A 304 4.64 -23.46 -38.35
C TRP A 304 5.69 -24.54 -38.03
N GLU A 305 6.43 -25.02 -39.04
CA GLU A 305 7.52 -25.99 -38.83
C GLU A 305 8.61 -25.44 -37.91
N LEU A 306 9.00 -24.17 -38.08
CA LEU A 306 9.96 -23.51 -37.22
C LEU A 306 9.42 -23.38 -35.76
N TYR A 307 8.17 -22.98 -35.61
CA TYR A 307 7.51 -22.84 -34.31
C TYR A 307 7.45 -24.19 -33.58
N ASP A 308 7.04 -25.24 -34.29
CA ASP A 308 6.92 -26.59 -33.72
C ASP A 308 8.32 -27.15 -33.34
N ALA A 309 9.33 -26.97 -34.20
CA ALA A 309 10.70 -27.37 -33.93
C ALA A 309 11.26 -26.64 -32.69
N LEU A 310 11.00 -25.34 -32.55
CA LEU A 310 11.45 -24.56 -31.41
C LEU A 310 10.73 -24.99 -30.12
N THR A 311 9.44 -25.24 -30.20
CA THR A 311 8.63 -25.73 -29.06
C THR A 311 9.16 -27.08 -28.56
N ARG A 312 9.38 -28.03 -29.44
CA ARG A 312 9.98 -29.32 -29.11
C ARG A 312 11.37 -29.19 -28.49
N TYR A 313 12.20 -28.31 -29.04
CA TYR A 313 13.52 -28.05 -28.48
C TYR A 313 13.44 -27.52 -27.03
N VAL A 314 12.54 -26.56 -26.77
CA VAL A 314 12.36 -26.01 -25.41
C VAL A 314 11.84 -27.06 -24.44
N GLU A 315 10.87 -27.90 -24.87
CA GLU A 315 10.36 -29.01 -24.08
C GLU A 315 11.47 -30.02 -23.72
N ASP A 316 12.24 -30.44 -24.72
CA ASP A 316 13.35 -31.38 -24.52
C ASP A 316 14.42 -30.83 -23.58
N GLN A 317 14.77 -29.54 -23.71
CA GLN A 317 15.74 -28.91 -22.79
C GLN A 317 15.18 -28.78 -21.38
N SER A 318 13.89 -28.49 -21.24
CA SER A 318 13.22 -28.42 -19.94
C SER A 318 13.20 -29.78 -19.23
N ILE A 319 12.92 -30.85 -19.96
CA ILE A 319 12.93 -32.22 -19.45
C ILE A 319 14.37 -32.61 -19.02
N LYS A 320 15.38 -32.33 -19.84
CA LYS A 320 16.79 -32.61 -19.50
C LYS A 320 17.24 -31.81 -18.27
N ALA A 321 16.87 -30.53 -18.19
CA ALA A 321 17.20 -29.71 -17.02
C ALA A 321 16.52 -30.22 -15.74
N ALA A 322 15.29 -30.72 -15.82
CA ALA A 322 14.58 -31.31 -14.70
C ALA A 322 15.24 -32.62 -14.25
N ALA A 323 15.64 -33.49 -15.20
CA ALA A 323 16.36 -34.73 -14.93
C ALA A 323 17.74 -34.49 -14.29
N ASP A 324 18.51 -33.51 -14.78
CA ASP A 324 19.80 -33.12 -14.21
C ASP A 324 19.69 -32.54 -12.79
N ASN A 325 18.63 -31.78 -12.52
CA ASN A 325 18.36 -31.25 -11.18
C ASN A 325 17.97 -32.38 -10.19
N SER A 326 17.20 -33.35 -10.62
CA SER A 326 16.84 -34.51 -9.79
C SER A 326 18.06 -35.39 -9.50
N ALA A 327 18.95 -35.59 -10.48
CA ALA A 327 20.18 -36.37 -10.33
C ALA A 327 21.21 -35.71 -9.39
N ARG A 328 21.17 -34.38 -9.24
CA ARG A 328 22.05 -33.62 -8.34
C ARG A 328 21.49 -33.38 -6.95
N GLY A 329 20.35 -33.97 -6.60
CA GLY A 329 19.69 -33.81 -5.29
C GLY A 329 19.28 -32.36 -4.98
N ARG A 330 19.10 -31.51 -5.99
CA ARG A 330 18.63 -30.13 -5.85
C ARG A 330 17.11 -30.08 -6.07
N ASP A 331 16.43 -29.46 -5.13
CA ASP A 331 14.99 -29.22 -5.14
C ASP A 331 14.51 -28.69 -6.53
N PRO A 332 13.52 -29.33 -7.18
CA PRO A 332 13.03 -28.94 -8.52
C PRO A 332 12.38 -27.56 -8.58
N GLY A 333 12.21 -26.86 -7.44
CA GLY A 333 11.64 -25.50 -7.36
C GLY A 333 12.55 -24.37 -7.88
N ARG A 334 13.80 -24.63 -8.32
CA ARG A 334 14.74 -23.61 -8.84
C ARG A 334 14.99 -23.70 -10.35
N GLY A 335 14.03 -24.16 -11.09
CA GLY A 335 14.08 -24.17 -12.56
C GLY A 335 13.98 -22.75 -13.13
N TRP A 336 14.84 -22.42 -14.06
CA TRP A 336 14.82 -21.21 -14.86
C TRP A 336 13.46 -21.09 -15.57
N LEU A 337 12.74 -20.00 -15.29
CA LEU A 337 11.66 -19.55 -16.16
C LEU A 337 12.30 -18.82 -17.35
N PRO A 338 12.00 -19.19 -18.60
CA PRO A 338 12.35 -18.34 -19.74
C PRO A 338 11.59 -17.02 -19.59
N CYS A 339 12.31 -15.91 -19.75
CA CYS A 339 11.69 -14.59 -19.94
C CYS A 339 10.83 -14.61 -21.20
N PRO A 340 9.64 -13.96 -21.16
CA PRO A 340 8.87 -13.67 -22.36
C PRO A 340 9.58 -12.67 -23.25
#